data_38cc81761c28724e349c9ef39d2bcc84
#
_entry.id   38cc81761c28724e349c9ef39d2bcc84
#
_cell.length_a   1.000
_cell.length_b   1.000
_cell.length_c   1.000
_cell.angle_alpha   90.00
_cell.angle_beta   90.00
_cell.angle_gamma   90.00
#
_symmetry.space_group_name_H-M   'P 1'
#
loop_
_entity.id
_entity.type
_entity.pdbx_description
1 polymer ?
#
loop_
_entity_poly.entity_id
_entity_poly.type
_entity_poly.pdbx_seq_one_letter_code
_entity_poly.pdbx_strand_id
1 'polypeptide(L)'
;MQAKEIRERYLKFFEKRGHKIIPSASLIPEDYVIPDKGSLFTTAGMQPLIPYLLGEKHMAGTRIVDVQKCIRTIDIDEVGDNRHLTFFEMMGNWSLGDYFKKESIAWSLEFLTSKKDGLGLDPRRLYVTVFKGENGIPRDEESIDIWKENFNKFNIIAKVAGEDEFIKDEVKIIPLGVEDNFWIAGQIGPCGADTEMFYDTVGGKLESKFSDLVKSGRIIEIWNNVFMEFNKTSNGKYEPLAKKNVDTGMGLERTAVVMQGKNNVFETDIFEPIISYIKINSKKYEERAARIVADHIRSAVFIISDGVVPSNTEAGYVLRRILRRAIRFIDKLELSKEAIFELMKIVIINFSYAYPELKIEEKEILEIIKNENEKFRLTLEKGLREFEKGTDAFNLFQTYGFPIEMTVELAKEHGVIVDMNVFNEQMKKHQEISKAGSEQKFKGGLAGTGEMETKYHTATHLLLAALRKVLGGEIVQKGSNITAERMRFDFNWPEKLTAEQIKNVEDLVNQKIQEKLPIVLMELPKEEAKKIVTTLSFDLSKYGDIVKVYKIGSFSAEFCGGPHISNTSELGHFKIIKEEASSAGVRRIKAILS
;
A
#
# COMPACT_ATOMS: atom_id res chain seq x y z
N MET A 1 25.84 -10.68 13.32
CA MET A 1 25.51 -11.09 11.94
C MET A 1 24.74 -9.96 11.28
N GLN A 2 25.10 -9.56 10.06
CA GLN A 2 24.41 -8.50 9.34
C GLN A 2 23.08 -8.99 8.73
N ALA A 3 22.14 -8.10 8.49
CA ALA A 3 20.84 -8.44 7.88
C ALA A 3 20.98 -9.13 6.52
N LYS A 4 21.93 -8.70 5.69
CA LYS A 4 22.27 -9.37 4.42
C LYS A 4 22.61 -10.85 4.62
N GLU A 5 23.45 -11.17 5.62
CA GLU A 5 23.86 -12.53 5.91
C GLU A 5 22.70 -13.37 6.46
N ILE A 6 21.83 -12.77 7.30
CA ILE A 6 20.62 -13.45 7.82
C ILE A 6 19.73 -13.88 6.65
N ARG A 7 19.45 -12.96 5.71
CA ARG A 7 18.64 -13.22 4.51
C ARG A 7 19.23 -14.34 3.65
N GLU A 8 20.52 -14.27 3.36
CA GLU A 8 21.21 -15.30 2.56
C GLU A 8 21.21 -16.67 3.24
N ARG A 9 21.44 -16.73 4.56
CA ARG A 9 21.41 -17.99 5.31
C ARG A 9 20.02 -18.60 5.32
N TYR A 10 18.97 -17.79 5.49
CA TYR A 10 17.59 -18.25 5.48
C TYR A 10 17.23 -18.90 4.14
N LEU A 11 17.44 -18.19 3.04
CA LEU A 11 17.16 -18.71 1.70
C LEU A 11 17.94 -19.99 1.40
N LYS A 12 19.25 -20.03 1.67
CA LYS A 12 20.10 -21.22 1.47
C LYS A 12 19.70 -22.39 2.36
N PHE A 13 19.25 -22.13 3.59
CA PHE A 13 18.83 -23.19 4.51
C PHE A 13 17.61 -23.96 3.99
N PHE A 14 16.62 -23.23 3.48
CA PHE A 14 15.41 -23.82 2.92
C PHE A 14 15.62 -24.36 1.50
N GLU A 15 16.47 -23.74 0.69
CA GLU A 15 16.86 -24.28 -0.61
C GLU A 15 17.48 -25.68 -0.49
N LYS A 16 18.37 -25.93 0.50
CA LYS A 16 18.92 -27.25 0.81
C LYS A 16 17.86 -28.28 1.21
N ARG A 17 16.65 -27.83 1.62
CA ARG A 17 15.49 -28.66 1.96
C ARG A 17 14.47 -28.78 0.84
N GLY A 18 14.88 -28.41 -0.37
CA GLY A 18 14.09 -28.55 -1.59
C GLY A 18 13.10 -27.43 -1.85
N HIS A 19 13.18 -26.33 -1.10
CA HIS A 19 12.39 -25.14 -1.40
C HIS A 19 12.96 -24.39 -2.61
N LYS A 20 12.08 -23.88 -3.44
CA LYS A 20 12.46 -22.98 -4.54
C LYS A 20 12.41 -21.54 -4.08
N ILE A 21 13.50 -20.82 -4.30
CA ILE A 21 13.54 -19.38 -4.04
C ILE A 21 12.71 -18.69 -5.09
N ILE A 22 11.74 -17.87 -4.65
CA ILE A 22 10.92 -17.02 -5.49
C ILE A 22 11.23 -15.54 -5.21
N PRO A 23 11.01 -14.64 -6.17
CA PRO A 23 11.16 -13.20 -5.92
C PRO A 23 10.08 -12.68 -4.97
N SER A 24 10.38 -11.61 -4.24
CA SER A 24 9.37 -10.86 -3.50
C SER A 24 8.28 -10.35 -4.44
N ALA A 25 7.04 -10.53 -4.07
CA ALA A 25 5.92 -9.93 -4.79
C ALA A 25 5.88 -8.41 -4.56
N SER A 26 5.07 -7.71 -5.36
CA SER A 26 4.81 -6.28 -5.19
C SER A 26 4.18 -5.98 -3.83
N LEU A 27 4.47 -4.78 -3.31
CA LEU A 27 3.76 -4.20 -2.16
C LEU A 27 2.28 -3.93 -2.47
N ILE A 28 1.93 -3.78 -3.74
CA ILE A 28 0.54 -3.59 -4.19
C ILE A 28 -0.04 -4.95 -4.56
N PRO A 29 -1.02 -5.45 -3.79
CA PRO A 29 -1.66 -6.73 -4.08
C PRO A 29 -2.36 -6.70 -5.44
N GLU A 30 -2.28 -7.80 -6.17
CA GLU A 30 -3.07 -7.96 -7.39
C GLU A 30 -4.56 -8.16 -7.04
N ASP A 31 -5.47 -7.59 -7.85
CA ASP A 31 -6.91 -7.53 -7.57
C ASP A 31 -7.59 -8.89 -7.35
N TYR A 32 -7.02 -9.97 -7.90
CA TYR A 32 -7.57 -11.33 -7.75
C TYR A 32 -7.14 -12.05 -6.46
N VAL A 33 -6.15 -11.51 -5.75
CA VAL A 33 -5.58 -12.15 -4.54
C VAL A 33 -6.43 -11.89 -3.31
N ILE A 34 -7.17 -10.78 -3.28
CA ILE A 34 -8.03 -10.40 -2.16
C ILE A 34 -9.42 -10.06 -2.70
N PRO A 35 -10.39 -11.02 -2.63
CA PRO A 35 -11.76 -10.80 -3.10
C PRO A 35 -12.50 -9.67 -2.39
N ASP A 36 -12.14 -9.39 -1.15
CA ASP A 36 -12.60 -8.22 -0.39
C ASP A 36 -11.44 -7.22 -0.33
N LYS A 37 -11.59 -6.01 -0.82
CA LYS A 37 -10.59 -4.93 -0.87
C LYS A 37 -10.05 -4.51 0.51
N GLY A 38 -9.65 -5.50 1.32
CA GLY A 38 -9.32 -5.33 2.74
C GLY A 38 -7.95 -4.72 3.01
N SER A 39 -7.00 -4.79 2.09
CA SER A 39 -5.66 -4.23 2.31
C SER A 39 -5.14 -3.51 1.07
N LEU A 40 -4.64 -2.29 1.28
CA LEU A 40 -4.02 -1.48 0.22
C LEU A 40 -2.60 -1.95 -0.12
N PHE A 41 -2.00 -2.75 0.75
CA PHE A 41 -0.64 -3.25 0.62
C PHE A 41 -0.52 -4.70 1.02
N THR A 42 0.52 -5.36 0.56
CA THR A 42 0.94 -6.68 1.03
C THR A 42 1.44 -6.54 2.48
N THR A 43 0.72 -7.16 3.42
CA THR A 43 0.97 -7.05 4.87
C THR A 43 1.67 -8.25 5.47
N ALA A 44 1.73 -9.37 4.74
CA ALA A 44 2.34 -10.63 5.16
C ALA A 44 2.83 -11.43 3.97
N GLY A 45 3.84 -12.28 4.18
CA GLY A 45 4.47 -13.07 3.14
C GLY A 45 3.53 -14.01 2.40
N MET A 46 2.53 -14.54 3.08
CA MET A 46 1.56 -15.47 2.48
C MET A 46 0.51 -14.79 1.60
N GLN A 47 0.33 -13.48 1.71
CA GLN A 47 -0.77 -12.79 1.03
C GLN A 47 -0.74 -12.97 -0.50
N PRO A 48 0.39 -12.85 -1.20
CA PRO A 48 0.47 -13.16 -2.62
C PRO A 48 0.25 -14.64 -2.96
N LEU A 49 0.29 -15.52 -1.95
CA LEU A 49 0.21 -16.98 -2.10
C LEU A 49 -1.17 -17.54 -1.76
N ILE A 50 -2.15 -16.72 -1.41
CA ILE A 50 -3.52 -17.15 -1.05
C ILE A 50 -4.13 -18.12 -2.07
N PRO A 51 -4.08 -17.91 -3.39
CA PRO A 51 -4.63 -18.86 -4.36
C PRO A 51 -4.04 -20.27 -4.23
N TYR A 52 -2.73 -20.34 -3.98
CA TYR A 52 -2.00 -21.62 -3.86
C TYR A 52 -2.27 -22.31 -2.52
N LEU A 53 -2.47 -21.55 -1.47
CA LEU A 53 -2.91 -22.06 -0.17
C LEU A 53 -4.35 -22.59 -0.22
N LEU A 54 -5.18 -22.07 -1.11
CA LEU A 54 -6.54 -22.55 -1.39
C LEU A 54 -6.58 -23.73 -2.36
N GLY A 55 -5.45 -24.13 -2.96
CA GLY A 55 -5.32 -25.37 -3.72
C GLY A 55 -4.90 -25.22 -5.18
N GLU A 56 -4.66 -24.01 -5.67
CA GLU A 56 -4.03 -23.82 -6.97
C GLU A 56 -2.60 -24.34 -6.99
N LYS A 57 -2.09 -24.67 -8.18
CA LYS A 57 -0.71 -25.16 -8.33
C LYS A 57 0.24 -23.99 -8.56
N HIS A 58 1.22 -23.85 -7.68
CA HIS A 58 2.29 -22.87 -7.87
C HIS A 58 3.33 -23.41 -8.88
N MET A 59 3.80 -22.54 -9.80
CA MET A 59 4.76 -22.93 -10.85
C MET A 59 6.09 -23.41 -10.31
N ALA A 60 6.55 -22.88 -9.18
CA ALA A 60 7.80 -23.27 -8.53
C ALA A 60 7.68 -24.59 -7.73
N GLY A 61 6.49 -25.20 -7.61
CA GLY A 61 6.27 -26.44 -6.89
C GLY A 61 5.58 -26.27 -5.53
N THR A 62 5.74 -27.27 -4.64
CA THR A 62 5.05 -27.34 -3.34
C THR A 62 5.86 -26.77 -2.17
N ARG A 63 7.16 -26.54 -2.34
CA ARG A 63 8.06 -25.94 -1.35
C ARG A 63 8.64 -24.65 -1.90
N ILE A 64 8.31 -23.53 -1.34
CA ILE A 64 8.78 -22.22 -1.77
C ILE A 64 9.31 -21.41 -0.59
N VAL A 65 10.23 -20.49 -0.86
CA VAL A 65 10.88 -19.62 0.14
C VAL A 65 11.18 -18.28 -0.49
N ASP A 66 10.96 -17.20 0.26
CA ASP A 66 11.37 -15.86 -0.14
C ASP A 66 11.69 -14.92 1.03
N VAL A 67 11.94 -13.67 0.70
CA VAL A 67 11.97 -12.53 1.62
C VAL A 67 11.02 -11.50 1.06
N GLN A 68 9.80 -11.47 1.60
CA GLN A 68 8.71 -10.65 1.12
C GLN A 68 8.74 -9.24 1.68
N LYS A 69 8.63 -8.24 0.81
CA LYS A 69 8.38 -6.84 1.17
C LYS A 69 6.97 -6.70 1.75
N CYS A 70 6.83 -6.06 2.92
CA CYS A 70 5.56 -5.88 3.59
C CYS A 70 5.36 -4.44 4.07
N ILE A 71 4.10 -3.96 4.04
CA ILE A 71 3.68 -2.68 4.61
C ILE A 71 2.52 -2.90 5.59
N ARG A 72 2.65 -2.39 6.82
CA ARG A 72 1.56 -2.33 7.81
C ARG A 72 1.18 -0.89 8.09
N THR A 73 0.05 -0.46 7.57
CA THR A 73 -0.42 0.93 7.69
C THR A 73 -0.97 1.28 9.06
N ILE A 74 -1.42 0.28 9.82
CA ILE A 74 -1.90 0.45 11.20
C ILE A 74 -0.78 0.86 12.15
N ASP A 75 0.47 0.49 11.85
CA ASP A 75 1.63 0.77 12.70
C ASP A 75 2.22 2.17 12.47
N ILE A 76 1.78 2.91 11.43
CA ILE A 76 2.37 4.21 11.07
C ILE A 76 2.39 5.21 12.23
N ASP A 77 1.33 5.26 13.03
CA ASP A 77 1.23 6.20 14.15
C ASP A 77 2.10 5.83 15.35
N GLU A 78 2.39 4.53 15.51
CA GLU A 78 3.27 3.99 16.54
C GLU A 78 4.77 4.16 16.18
N VAL A 79 5.09 4.36 14.88
CA VAL A 79 6.46 4.56 14.43
C VAL A 79 7.11 5.74 15.16
N GLY A 80 8.30 5.49 15.66
CA GLY A 80 9.07 6.38 16.53
C GLY A 80 9.37 5.75 17.88
N ASP A 81 8.66 4.68 18.24
CA ASP A 81 9.05 3.80 19.35
C ASP A 81 10.30 2.95 18.97
N ASN A 82 10.54 1.85 19.66
CA ASN A 82 11.72 1.01 19.45
C ASN A 82 11.50 -0.25 18.59
N ARG A 83 10.27 -0.47 18.03
CA ARG A 83 9.94 -1.74 17.37
C ARG A 83 8.97 -1.63 16.18
N HIS A 84 8.06 -0.64 16.13
CA HIS A 84 7.10 -0.54 15.04
C HIS A 84 7.72 0.05 13.79
N LEU A 85 7.37 -0.54 12.64
CA LEU A 85 7.86 -0.17 11.31
C LEU A 85 6.69 -0.14 10.33
N THR A 86 6.70 0.84 9.42
CA THR A 86 5.75 0.89 8.29
C THR A 86 6.10 -0.17 7.24
N PHE A 87 7.35 -0.18 6.78
CA PHE A 87 7.91 -1.18 5.87
C PHE A 87 8.82 -2.14 6.64
N PHE A 88 8.69 -3.43 6.37
CA PHE A 88 9.58 -4.46 6.90
C PHE A 88 9.70 -5.63 5.92
N GLU A 89 10.69 -6.48 6.15
CA GLU A 89 10.93 -7.68 5.36
C GLU A 89 10.54 -8.91 6.16
N MET A 90 9.68 -9.74 5.57
CA MET A 90 9.25 -11.01 6.15
C MET A 90 9.88 -12.16 5.38
N MET A 91 10.79 -12.88 6.02
CA MET A 91 11.33 -14.13 5.50
C MET A 91 10.28 -15.22 5.68
N GLY A 92 9.90 -15.90 4.61
CA GLY A 92 8.85 -16.91 4.63
C GLY A 92 9.26 -18.20 3.93
N ASN A 93 8.80 -19.33 4.46
CA ASN A 93 8.84 -20.61 3.79
C ASN A 93 7.49 -21.30 3.86
N TRP A 94 7.06 -21.89 2.74
CA TRP A 94 5.73 -22.45 2.59
C TRP A 94 5.78 -23.91 2.17
N SER A 95 4.81 -24.66 2.70
CA SER A 95 4.46 -26.00 2.24
C SER A 95 3.04 -25.97 1.65
N LEU A 96 2.92 -26.22 0.37
CA LEU A 96 1.64 -26.30 -0.32
C LEU A 96 1.16 -27.76 -0.41
N GLY A 97 0.81 -28.32 0.78
CA GLY A 97 0.36 -29.70 0.92
C GLY A 97 1.48 -30.75 0.81
N ASP A 98 2.68 -30.43 1.22
CA ASP A 98 3.85 -31.34 1.21
C ASP A 98 4.24 -31.78 2.63
N TYR A 99 4.88 -30.92 3.42
CA TYR A 99 5.19 -31.17 4.84
C TYR A 99 4.26 -30.36 5.77
N PHE A 100 4.28 -30.69 7.07
CA PHE A 100 3.43 -30.03 8.05
C PHE A 100 4.16 -29.75 9.36
N LYS A 101 3.49 -29.79 10.51
CA LYS A 101 3.98 -29.37 11.83
C LYS A 101 5.36 -29.91 12.19
N LYS A 102 5.57 -31.22 12.00
CA LYS A 102 6.79 -31.91 12.43
C LYS A 102 8.04 -31.33 11.78
N GLU A 103 8.05 -31.25 10.47
CA GLU A 103 9.17 -30.70 9.69
C GLU A 103 9.31 -29.20 9.93
N SER A 104 8.20 -28.45 9.93
CA SER A 104 8.20 -27.00 10.11
C SER A 104 8.85 -26.61 11.43
N ILE A 105 8.39 -27.18 12.55
CA ILE A 105 8.92 -26.90 13.89
C ILE A 105 10.39 -27.33 14.00
N ALA A 106 10.71 -28.52 13.49
CA ALA A 106 12.08 -29.02 13.55
C ALA A 106 13.06 -28.14 12.76
N TRP A 107 12.70 -27.74 11.56
CA TRP A 107 13.54 -26.86 10.71
C TRP A 107 13.65 -25.45 11.27
N SER A 108 12.58 -24.91 11.83
CA SER A 108 12.63 -23.60 12.48
C SER A 108 13.60 -23.60 13.65
N LEU A 109 13.51 -24.59 14.54
CA LEU A 109 14.44 -24.71 15.67
C LEU A 109 15.89 -24.94 15.19
N GLU A 110 16.09 -25.80 14.19
CA GLU A 110 17.39 -26.04 13.59
C GLU A 110 17.99 -24.76 12.99
N PHE A 111 17.22 -23.98 12.22
CA PHE A 111 17.69 -22.72 11.67
C PHE A 111 18.07 -21.73 12.77
N LEU A 112 17.25 -21.60 13.80
CA LEU A 112 17.54 -20.69 14.90
C LEU A 112 18.81 -21.08 15.66
N THR A 113 19.06 -22.38 15.85
CA THR A 113 20.10 -22.86 16.80
C THR A 113 21.38 -23.36 16.13
N SER A 114 21.34 -23.76 14.86
CA SER A 114 22.52 -24.25 14.14
C SER A 114 23.58 -23.16 13.96
N LYS A 115 24.78 -23.40 14.46
CA LYS A 115 25.94 -22.51 14.26
C LYS A 115 26.46 -22.53 12.81
N LYS A 116 26.28 -23.65 12.12
CA LYS A 116 26.83 -23.87 10.78
C LYS A 116 25.92 -23.29 9.68
N ASP A 117 24.66 -23.70 9.69
CA ASP A 117 23.74 -23.42 8.61
C ASP A 117 22.61 -22.45 9.01
N GLY A 118 22.53 -22.03 10.28
CA GLY A 118 21.51 -21.16 10.84
C GLY A 118 22.09 -19.95 11.58
N LEU A 119 21.38 -19.50 12.62
CA LEU A 119 21.70 -18.29 13.36
C LEU A 119 22.57 -18.53 14.59
N GLY A 120 22.64 -19.77 15.10
CA GLY A 120 23.47 -20.14 16.26
C GLY A 120 22.98 -19.57 17.59
N LEU A 121 21.69 -19.30 17.72
CA LEU A 121 21.06 -18.81 18.95
C LEU A 121 21.10 -19.89 20.04
N ASP A 122 21.16 -19.48 21.29
CA ASP A 122 21.11 -20.40 22.44
C ASP A 122 19.68 -20.93 22.63
N PRO A 123 19.44 -22.25 22.48
CA PRO A 123 18.09 -22.81 22.60
C PRO A 123 17.51 -22.67 24.02
N ARG A 124 18.34 -22.45 25.05
CA ARG A 124 17.87 -22.20 26.42
C ARG A 124 17.19 -20.83 26.56
N ARG A 125 17.43 -19.93 25.63
CA ARG A 125 16.84 -18.59 25.58
C ARG A 125 15.61 -18.48 24.67
N LEU A 126 15.21 -19.59 24.03
CA LEU A 126 14.00 -19.69 23.20
C LEU A 126 12.77 -20.02 24.05
N TYR A 127 11.67 -19.40 23.72
CA TYR A 127 10.33 -19.63 24.24
C TYR A 127 9.39 -19.75 23.05
N VAL A 128 8.37 -20.60 23.17
CA VAL A 128 7.41 -20.82 22.07
C VAL A 128 5.98 -20.74 22.58
N THR A 129 5.10 -20.22 21.74
CA THR A 129 3.67 -20.22 22.01
C THR A 129 2.98 -21.32 21.22
N VAL A 130 1.80 -21.75 21.66
CA VAL A 130 0.96 -22.70 20.96
C VAL A 130 -0.50 -22.38 21.21
N PHE A 131 -1.38 -22.78 20.30
CA PHE A 131 -2.82 -22.55 20.47
C PHE A 131 -3.39 -23.36 21.64
N LYS A 132 -4.05 -22.66 22.60
CA LYS A 132 -4.64 -23.28 23.82
C LYS A 132 -5.96 -24.00 23.58
N GLY A 133 -6.58 -23.82 22.40
CA GLY A 133 -7.91 -24.31 22.10
C GLY A 133 -8.99 -23.30 22.47
N GLU A 134 -9.81 -22.89 21.49
CA GLU A 134 -10.89 -21.91 21.67
C GLU A 134 -11.86 -21.99 20.47
N ASN A 135 -13.09 -21.46 20.62
CA ASN A 135 -14.11 -21.40 19.55
C ASN A 135 -14.42 -22.78 18.91
N GLY A 136 -14.38 -23.86 19.70
CA GLY A 136 -14.65 -25.22 19.21
C GLY A 136 -13.47 -25.89 18.49
N ILE A 137 -12.32 -25.22 18.39
CA ILE A 137 -11.07 -25.78 17.88
C ILE A 137 -10.26 -26.28 19.08
N PRO A 138 -9.78 -27.55 19.05
CA PRO A 138 -9.06 -28.12 20.20
C PRO A 138 -7.68 -27.49 20.38
N ARG A 139 -7.13 -27.64 21.57
CA ARG A 139 -5.74 -27.31 21.89
C ARG A 139 -4.77 -28.08 20.99
N ASP A 140 -3.70 -27.42 20.57
CA ASP A 140 -2.68 -28.02 19.68
C ASP A 140 -1.67 -28.86 20.46
N GLU A 141 -2.12 -30.03 20.94
CA GLU A 141 -1.28 -30.99 21.66
C GLU A 141 -0.15 -31.54 20.76
N GLU A 142 -0.40 -31.69 19.46
CA GLU A 142 0.61 -32.15 18.50
C GLU A 142 1.82 -31.22 18.46
N SER A 143 1.62 -29.93 18.36
CA SER A 143 2.73 -28.95 18.38
C SER A 143 3.44 -28.93 19.72
N ILE A 144 2.72 -29.08 20.84
CA ILE A 144 3.33 -29.19 22.18
C ILE A 144 4.29 -30.37 22.25
N ASP A 145 3.87 -31.54 21.79
CA ASP A 145 4.70 -32.75 21.86
C ASP A 145 5.90 -32.67 20.91
N ILE A 146 5.71 -32.13 19.70
CA ILE A 146 6.80 -31.88 18.77
C ILE A 146 7.84 -30.90 19.37
N TRP A 147 7.39 -29.82 20.02
CA TRP A 147 8.30 -28.90 20.71
C TRP A 147 9.08 -29.56 21.83
N LYS A 148 8.42 -30.34 22.69
CA LYS A 148 9.10 -31.10 23.76
C LYS A 148 10.19 -32.03 23.20
N GLU A 149 9.86 -32.79 22.15
CA GLU A 149 10.83 -33.66 21.47
C GLU A 149 12.04 -32.87 20.93
N ASN A 150 11.79 -31.71 20.30
CA ASN A 150 12.85 -30.91 19.72
C ASN A 150 13.71 -30.21 20.79
N PHE A 151 13.16 -29.68 21.86
CA PHE A 151 13.92 -29.14 22.99
C PHE A 151 14.75 -30.22 23.71
N ASN A 152 14.24 -31.44 23.79
CA ASN A 152 14.96 -32.56 24.39
C ASN A 152 16.26 -32.91 23.65
N LYS A 153 16.38 -32.63 22.34
CA LYS A 153 17.62 -32.78 21.57
C LYS A 153 18.77 -31.91 22.11
N PHE A 154 18.42 -30.84 22.83
CA PHE A 154 19.37 -29.94 23.51
C PHE A 154 19.46 -30.19 25.01
N ASN A 155 18.93 -31.32 25.52
CA ASN A 155 18.82 -31.64 26.94
C ASN A 155 18.00 -30.59 27.74
N ILE A 156 16.98 -30.01 27.11
CA ILE A 156 16.05 -29.05 27.72
C ILE A 156 14.73 -29.77 27.94
N ILE A 157 14.29 -29.87 29.21
CA ILE A 157 12.98 -30.37 29.59
C ILE A 157 11.99 -29.21 29.44
N ALA A 158 11.29 -29.15 28.31
CA ALA A 158 10.35 -28.06 28.05
C ALA A 158 9.01 -28.32 28.75
N LYS A 159 8.74 -27.59 29.82
CA LYS A 159 7.43 -27.58 30.51
C LYS A 159 6.48 -26.61 29.83
N VAL A 160 5.17 -26.88 29.95
CA VAL A 160 4.10 -26.04 29.48
C VAL A 160 3.68 -25.09 30.61
N ALA A 161 3.46 -23.82 30.30
CA ALA A 161 2.95 -22.83 31.26
C ALA A 161 1.52 -23.19 31.71
N GLY A 162 1.17 -22.78 32.93
CA GLY A 162 -0.21 -22.80 33.42
C GLY A 162 -1.06 -21.68 32.81
N GLU A 163 -2.32 -21.58 33.24
CA GLU A 163 -3.26 -20.54 32.77
C GLU A 163 -2.81 -19.10 33.07
N ASP A 164 -1.96 -18.94 34.09
CA ASP A 164 -1.36 -17.64 34.47
C ASP A 164 -0.20 -17.19 33.57
N GLU A 165 0.20 -18.02 32.59
CA GLU A 165 1.31 -17.77 31.66
C GLU A 165 2.65 -17.45 32.36
N PHE A 166 2.81 -17.89 33.60
CA PHE A 166 3.99 -17.56 34.40
C PHE A 166 5.21 -18.38 33.97
N ILE A 167 6.27 -17.70 33.54
CA ILE A 167 7.54 -18.30 33.15
C ILE A 167 8.42 -18.43 34.39
N LYS A 168 8.85 -19.65 34.69
CA LYS A 168 9.85 -20.01 35.70
C LYS A 168 10.52 -21.34 35.34
N ASP A 169 11.72 -21.53 35.82
CA ASP A 169 12.47 -22.78 35.66
C ASP A 169 12.51 -23.28 34.20
N GLU A 170 11.93 -24.45 33.92
CA GLU A 170 11.92 -25.15 32.63
C GLU A 170 10.71 -24.84 31.75
N VAL A 171 9.87 -23.86 32.12
CA VAL A 171 8.72 -23.44 31.28
C VAL A 171 9.25 -22.83 29.99
N LYS A 172 8.89 -23.45 28.84
CA LYS A 172 9.31 -23.04 27.50
C LYS A 172 8.16 -22.92 26.53
N ILE A 173 7.01 -23.52 26.81
CA ILE A 173 5.84 -23.59 25.93
C ILE A 173 4.68 -22.87 26.60
N ILE A 174 4.14 -21.87 25.94
CA ILE A 174 3.10 -20.98 26.46
C ILE A 174 1.82 -21.14 25.61
N PRO A 175 0.74 -21.75 26.13
CA PRO A 175 -0.54 -21.83 25.43
C PRO A 175 -1.27 -20.48 25.45
N LEU A 176 -1.59 -19.92 24.28
CA LEU A 176 -2.32 -18.65 24.14
C LEU A 176 -3.64 -18.82 23.36
N GLY A 177 -4.48 -17.81 23.39
CA GLY A 177 -5.81 -17.83 22.78
C GLY A 177 -5.83 -17.56 21.28
N VAL A 178 -7.05 -17.37 20.78
CA VAL A 178 -7.32 -17.12 19.36
C VAL A 178 -6.73 -15.79 18.85
N GLU A 179 -6.56 -14.82 19.74
CA GLU A 179 -6.01 -13.51 19.38
C GLU A 179 -4.50 -13.58 19.12
N ASP A 180 -3.80 -14.55 19.74
CA ASP A 180 -2.34 -14.67 19.67
C ASP A 180 -1.85 -15.86 18.82
N ASN A 181 -2.56 -17.03 18.92
CA ASN A 181 -2.11 -18.27 18.28
C ASN A 181 -3.14 -18.94 17.34
N PHE A 182 -3.99 -18.15 16.70
CA PHE A 182 -4.83 -18.62 15.60
C PHE A 182 -4.90 -17.59 14.48
N TRP A 183 -4.13 -17.80 13.45
CA TRP A 183 -3.99 -16.84 12.38
C TRP A 183 -5.04 -17.04 11.27
N ILE A 184 -5.56 -15.92 10.73
CA ILE A 184 -6.57 -15.89 9.65
C ILE A 184 -6.15 -14.88 8.60
N ALA A 185 -6.18 -15.26 7.32
CA ALA A 185 -5.92 -14.38 6.19
C ALA A 185 -7.08 -13.39 5.97
N GLY A 186 -7.08 -12.28 6.69
CA GLY A 186 -8.14 -11.28 6.64
C GLY A 186 -9.40 -11.69 7.40
N GLN A 187 -10.58 -11.26 6.93
CA GLN A 187 -11.86 -11.61 7.57
C GLN A 187 -12.33 -13.02 7.18
N ILE A 188 -12.02 -13.44 5.96
CA ILE A 188 -12.31 -14.75 5.36
C ILE A 188 -11.05 -15.23 4.64
N GLY A 189 -10.81 -16.53 4.64
CA GLY A 189 -9.63 -17.09 3.97
C GLY A 189 -9.00 -18.26 4.71
N PRO A 190 -7.85 -18.78 4.22
CA PRO A 190 -7.12 -19.85 4.86
C PRO A 190 -6.68 -19.45 6.26
N CYS A 191 -6.77 -20.38 7.20
CA CYS A 191 -6.51 -20.14 8.62
C CYS A 191 -6.11 -21.42 9.35
N GLY A 192 -5.55 -21.26 10.55
CA GLY A 192 -5.20 -22.36 11.43
C GLY A 192 -4.47 -21.91 12.67
N ALA A 193 -4.23 -22.88 13.56
CA ALA A 193 -3.40 -22.69 14.73
C ALA A 193 -1.96 -22.35 14.33
N ASP A 194 -1.30 -21.56 15.15
CA ASP A 194 0.10 -21.21 14.92
C ASP A 194 0.96 -21.41 16.17
N THR A 195 2.27 -21.30 15.96
CA THR A 195 3.27 -21.35 17.02
C THR A 195 4.33 -20.29 16.74
N GLU A 196 4.46 -19.36 17.67
CA GLU A 196 5.43 -18.29 17.60
C GLU A 196 6.69 -18.62 18.39
N MET A 197 7.82 -18.12 17.92
CA MET A 197 9.11 -18.28 18.56
C MET A 197 9.63 -16.95 19.06
N PHE A 198 9.91 -16.90 20.35
CA PHE A 198 10.41 -15.74 21.06
C PHE A 198 11.83 -15.98 21.56
N TYR A 199 12.64 -14.94 21.59
CA TYR A 199 14.00 -14.98 22.10
C TYR A 199 14.21 -14.01 23.27
N ASP A 200 14.76 -14.50 24.39
CA ASP A 200 15.19 -13.67 25.51
C ASP A 200 16.49 -12.95 25.16
N THR A 201 16.45 -11.65 24.96
CA THR A 201 17.57 -10.82 24.52
C THR A 201 18.62 -10.61 25.63
N VAL A 202 18.24 -10.77 26.90
CA VAL A 202 19.09 -10.52 28.06
C VAL A 202 19.73 -11.80 28.60
N GLY A 203 18.94 -12.89 28.70
CA GLY A 203 19.37 -14.14 29.34
C GLY A 203 19.27 -14.10 30.87
N GLY A 204 19.71 -15.18 31.50
CA GLY A 204 19.60 -15.36 32.94
C GLY A 204 18.25 -15.96 33.38
N LYS A 205 17.95 -15.89 34.68
CA LYS A 205 16.71 -16.44 35.23
C LYS A 205 15.49 -15.55 34.87
N LEU A 206 14.41 -16.17 34.46
CA LEU A 206 13.13 -15.53 34.22
C LEU A 206 12.12 -16.01 35.26
N GLU A 207 11.48 -15.06 35.95
CA GLU A 207 10.38 -15.29 36.88
C GLU A 207 9.37 -14.14 36.69
N SER A 208 8.49 -14.26 35.67
CA SER A 208 7.48 -13.25 35.36
C SER A 208 6.40 -13.81 34.44
N LYS A 209 5.32 -13.10 34.27
CA LYS A 209 4.32 -13.42 33.23
C LYS A 209 4.90 -13.23 31.85
N PHE A 210 4.53 -14.09 30.91
CA PHE A 210 4.96 -14.01 29.52
C PHE A 210 4.59 -12.65 28.89
N SER A 211 3.35 -12.21 29.08
CA SER A 211 2.87 -10.93 28.56
C SER A 211 3.67 -9.72 29.06
N ASP A 212 4.16 -9.73 30.32
CA ASP A 212 4.99 -8.64 30.86
C ASP A 212 6.40 -8.64 30.25
N LEU A 213 6.95 -9.83 29.97
CA LEU A 213 8.25 -9.99 29.30
C LEU A 213 8.21 -9.49 27.84
N VAL A 214 7.11 -9.75 27.13
CA VAL A 214 6.88 -9.24 25.78
C VAL A 214 6.71 -7.72 25.79
N LYS A 215 5.87 -7.18 26.69
CA LYS A 215 5.65 -5.73 26.82
C LYS A 215 6.92 -4.97 27.15
N SER A 216 7.78 -5.53 28.02
CA SER A 216 9.05 -4.91 28.39
C SER A 216 10.11 -5.01 27.28
N GLY A 217 9.89 -5.78 26.22
CA GLY A 217 10.84 -6.04 25.16
C GLY A 217 11.98 -6.97 25.57
N ARG A 218 11.90 -7.63 26.74
CA ARG A 218 12.89 -8.59 27.18
C ARG A 218 12.89 -9.85 26.33
N ILE A 219 11.71 -10.34 25.97
CA ILE A 219 11.53 -11.39 24.96
C ILE A 219 10.91 -10.77 23.71
N ILE A 220 11.47 -11.13 22.57
CA ILE A 220 11.07 -10.58 21.26
C ILE A 220 10.61 -11.76 20.40
N GLU A 221 9.40 -11.63 19.82
CA GLU A 221 8.94 -12.53 18.76
C GLU A 221 9.82 -12.35 17.53
N ILE A 222 10.35 -13.47 17.04
CA ILE A 222 11.22 -13.46 15.85
C ILE A 222 10.64 -14.26 14.69
N TRP A 223 9.77 -15.23 14.93
CA TRP A 223 9.23 -16.11 13.90
C TRP A 223 7.85 -16.65 14.29
N ASN A 224 6.95 -16.77 13.32
CA ASN A 224 5.67 -17.44 13.47
C ASN A 224 5.53 -18.57 12.42
N ASN A 225 5.06 -19.76 12.82
CA ASN A 225 4.68 -20.86 11.93
C ASN A 225 3.18 -21.10 12.03
N VAL A 226 2.47 -20.86 10.93
CA VAL A 226 1.02 -21.04 10.83
C VAL A 226 0.71 -22.38 10.16
N PHE A 227 -0.11 -23.18 10.80
CA PHE A 227 -0.55 -24.50 10.33
C PHE A 227 -1.96 -24.40 9.75
N MET A 228 -2.05 -24.08 8.46
CA MET A 228 -3.32 -23.83 7.79
C MET A 228 -4.04 -25.16 7.52
N GLU A 229 -5.11 -25.40 8.27
CA GLU A 229 -5.97 -26.57 8.17
C GLU A 229 -7.38 -26.22 7.71
N PHE A 230 -7.79 -24.95 7.83
CA PHE A 230 -9.15 -24.50 7.59
C PHE A 230 -9.20 -23.32 6.62
N ASN A 231 -10.38 -23.15 6.02
CA ASN A 231 -10.79 -21.92 5.33
C ASN A 231 -11.97 -21.31 6.09
N LYS A 232 -11.83 -20.10 6.58
CA LYS A 232 -12.93 -19.36 7.19
C LYS A 232 -13.78 -18.74 6.09
N THR A 233 -15.07 -19.12 6.07
CA THR A 233 -16.03 -18.67 5.07
C THR A 233 -16.78 -17.41 5.53
N SER A 234 -17.47 -16.72 4.62
CA SER A 234 -18.22 -15.49 4.90
C SER A 234 -19.34 -15.64 5.95
N ASN A 235 -19.83 -16.86 6.20
CA ASN A 235 -20.79 -17.18 7.24
C ASN A 235 -20.14 -17.50 8.61
N GLY A 236 -18.81 -17.32 8.72
CA GLY A 236 -18.04 -17.53 9.95
C GLY A 236 -17.69 -18.98 10.27
N LYS A 237 -17.97 -19.93 9.36
CA LYS A 237 -17.61 -21.35 9.56
C LYS A 237 -16.17 -21.62 9.14
N TYR A 238 -15.53 -22.54 9.85
CA TYR A 238 -14.23 -23.09 9.53
C TYR A 238 -14.41 -24.40 8.76
N GLU A 239 -14.13 -24.40 7.47
CA GLU A 239 -14.21 -25.56 6.60
C GLU A 239 -12.81 -26.14 6.38
N PRO A 240 -12.61 -27.47 6.46
CA PRO A 240 -11.28 -28.05 6.24
C PRO A 240 -10.76 -27.74 4.83
N LEU A 241 -9.48 -27.37 4.73
CA LEU A 241 -8.78 -27.26 3.46
C LEU A 241 -8.58 -28.64 2.83
N ALA A 242 -8.57 -28.70 1.50
CA ALA A 242 -8.29 -29.95 0.76
C ALA A 242 -6.89 -30.53 1.07
N LYS A 243 -5.95 -29.65 1.43
CA LYS A 243 -4.60 -30.01 1.89
C LYS A 243 -4.20 -29.11 3.03
N LYS A 244 -3.47 -29.68 3.98
CA LYS A 244 -2.83 -28.92 5.06
C LYS A 244 -1.60 -28.20 4.52
N ASN A 245 -1.48 -26.91 4.82
CA ASN A 245 -0.37 -26.08 4.37
C ASN A 245 0.41 -25.53 5.56
N VAL A 246 1.66 -25.17 5.31
CA VAL A 246 2.47 -24.38 6.25
C VAL A 246 2.74 -23.02 5.64
N ASP A 247 2.47 -22.00 6.42
CA ASP A 247 2.92 -20.62 6.20
C ASP A 247 3.83 -20.22 7.33
N THR A 248 4.93 -19.53 7.04
CA THR A 248 5.79 -18.99 8.09
C THR A 248 6.15 -17.54 7.82
N GLY A 249 6.37 -16.78 8.89
CA GLY A 249 6.79 -15.38 8.81
C GLY A 249 7.84 -15.06 9.87
N MET A 250 9.10 -14.82 9.42
CA MET A 250 10.21 -14.41 10.27
C MET A 250 10.60 -12.97 9.97
N GLY A 251 10.43 -12.06 10.93
CA GLY A 251 10.79 -10.65 10.74
C GLY A 251 12.30 -10.45 10.63
N LEU A 252 12.80 -9.96 9.50
CA LEU A 252 14.23 -9.73 9.31
C LEU A 252 14.77 -8.70 10.30
N GLU A 253 14.09 -7.58 10.49
CA GLU A 253 14.51 -6.50 11.39
C GLU A 253 14.56 -6.94 12.86
N ARG A 254 13.55 -7.68 13.32
CA ARG A 254 13.52 -8.23 14.69
C ARG A 254 14.63 -9.26 14.88
N THR A 255 14.85 -10.11 13.89
CA THR A 255 15.96 -11.07 13.90
C THR A 255 17.32 -10.37 13.93
N ALA A 256 17.50 -9.28 13.18
CA ALA A 256 18.71 -8.48 13.19
C ALA A 256 18.99 -7.86 14.58
N VAL A 257 17.95 -7.40 15.30
CA VAL A 257 18.08 -6.93 16.69
C VAL A 257 18.71 -8.02 17.56
N VAL A 258 18.17 -9.23 17.51
CA VAL A 258 18.67 -10.36 18.30
C VAL A 258 20.10 -10.73 17.91
N MET A 259 20.38 -10.84 16.60
CA MET A 259 21.68 -11.28 16.10
C MET A 259 22.81 -10.27 16.29
N GLN A 260 22.46 -8.98 16.41
CA GLN A 260 23.42 -7.89 16.60
C GLN A 260 23.49 -7.42 18.07
N GLY A 261 22.69 -8.01 18.96
CA GLY A 261 22.64 -7.65 20.38
C GLY A 261 22.23 -6.20 20.59
N LYS A 262 21.27 -5.69 19.80
CA LYS A 262 20.76 -4.32 19.86
C LYS A 262 19.50 -4.25 20.72
N ASN A 263 19.16 -3.04 21.16
CA ASN A 263 17.98 -2.79 22.00
C ASN A 263 16.71 -2.47 21.16
N ASN A 264 16.91 -2.04 19.92
CA ASN A 264 15.81 -1.69 19.01
C ASN A 264 16.23 -1.87 17.55
N VAL A 265 15.26 -1.84 16.64
CA VAL A 265 15.46 -2.04 15.20
C VAL A 265 16.32 -0.92 14.56
N PHE A 266 16.23 0.30 15.07
CA PHE A 266 16.91 1.46 14.51
C PHE A 266 18.42 1.49 14.81
N GLU A 267 18.91 0.65 15.71
CA GLU A 267 20.33 0.47 15.99
C GLU A 267 21.00 -0.62 15.12
N THR A 268 20.21 -1.36 14.35
CA THR A 268 20.71 -2.43 13.47
C THR A 268 21.35 -1.85 12.21
N ASP A 269 22.15 -2.66 11.51
CA ASP A 269 22.76 -2.29 10.23
C ASP A 269 21.77 -1.93 9.14
N ILE A 270 20.50 -2.26 9.31
CA ILE A 270 19.39 -1.88 8.44
C ILE A 270 19.13 -0.36 8.49
N PHE A 271 19.14 0.23 9.68
CA PHE A 271 18.80 1.63 9.91
C PHE A 271 19.98 2.51 10.30
N GLU A 272 21.05 1.89 10.83
CA GLU A 272 22.21 2.62 11.36
C GLU A 272 22.76 3.68 10.38
N PRO A 273 22.94 3.42 9.06
CA PRO A 273 23.44 4.43 8.14
C PRO A 273 22.50 5.64 7.99
N ILE A 274 21.18 5.42 8.06
CA ILE A 274 20.16 6.48 7.99
C ILE A 274 20.18 7.30 9.29
N ILE A 275 20.14 6.63 10.44
CA ILE A 275 20.14 7.26 11.76
C ILE A 275 21.45 8.04 11.99
N SER A 276 22.59 7.48 11.58
CA SER A 276 23.89 8.15 11.68
C SER A 276 23.94 9.45 10.85
N TYR A 277 23.43 9.41 9.61
CA TYR A 277 23.32 10.62 8.80
C TYR A 277 22.46 11.69 9.50
N ILE A 278 21.27 11.31 10.00
CA ILE A 278 20.38 12.22 10.72
C ILE A 278 21.09 12.81 11.95
N LYS A 279 21.76 11.96 12.75
CA LYS A 279 22.44 12.39 13.99
C LYS A 279 23.57 13.38 13.74
N ILE A 280 24.35 13.17 12.68
CA ILE A 280 25.49 14.03 12.33
C ILE A 280 25.03 15.38 11.77
N ASN A 281 23.94 15.39 10.98
CA ASN A 281 23.54 16.58 10.23
C ASN A 281 22.40 17.37 10.89
N SER A 282 21.73 16.84 11.93
CA SER A 282 20.68 17.56 12.64
C SER A 282 21.28 18.58 13.63
N LYS A 283 20.69 19.77 13.68
CA LYS A 283 21.03 20.78 14.71
C LYS A 283 20.26 20.50 16.01
N LYS A 284 19.12 19.85 15.93
CA LYS A 284 18.25 19.51 17.06
C LYS A 284 17.85 18.03 16.99
N TYR A 285 18.77 17.17 17.41
CA TYR A 285 18.51 15.73 17.39
C TYR A 285 17.45 15.33 18.44
N GLU A 286 16.43 14.62 17.99
CA GLU A 286 15.40 13.97 18.80
C GLU A 286 15.22 12.54 18.30
N GLU A 287 15.40 11.55 19.16
CA GLU A 287 15.43 10.13 18.78
C GLU A 287 14.16 9.66 18.10
N ARG A 288 12.98 10.01 18.67
CA ARG A 288 11.67 9.66 18.07
C ARG A 288 11.52 10.26 16.66
N ALA A 289 11.90 11.51 16.50
CA ALA A 289 11.83 12.19 15.20
C ALA A 289 12.77 11.53 14.18
N ALA A 290 13.99 11.17 14.59
CA ALA A 290 14.95 10.48 13.73
C ALA A 290 14.45 9.12 13.27
N ARG A 291 13.82 8.33 14.15
CA ARG A 291 13.21 7.04 13.83
C ARG A 291 12.07 7.17 12.83
N ILE A 292 11.18 8.17 13.01
CA ILE A 292 10.09 8.45 12.08
C ILE A 292 10.62 8.79 10.69
N VAL A 293 11.62 9.67 10.60
CA VAL A 293 12.23 10.03 9.31
C VAL A 293 12.86 8.80 8.66
N ALA A 294 13.62 8.00 9.41
CA ALA A 294 14.30 6.81 8.89
C ALA A 294 13.33 5.76 8.34
N ASP A 295 12.28 5.44 9.10
CA ASP A 295 11.24 4.50 8.67
C ASP A 295 10.49 5.00 7.44
N HIS A 296 10.02 6.25 7.48
CA HIS A 296 9.15 6.78 6.45
C HIS A 296 9.86 7.01 5.12
N ILE A 297 11.14 7.42 5.13
CA ILE A 297 11.92 7.53 3.90
C ILE A 297 12.19 6.15 3.31
N ARG A 298 12.56 5.15 4.14
CA ARG A 298 12.71 3.77 3.69
C ARG A 298 11.42 3.25 3.08
N SER A 299 10.30 3.40 3.76
CA SER A 299 8.99 2.96 3.29
C SER A 299 8.58 3.64 1.98
N ALA A 300 8.78 4.95 1.88
CA ALA A 300 8.44 5.71 0.67
C ALA A 300 9.24 5.26 -0.55
N VAL A 301 10.54 4.99 -0.40
CA VAL A 301 11.41 4.52 -1.49
C VAL A 301 10.87 3.20 -2.05
N PHE A 302 10.53 2.22 -1.19
CA PHE A 302 9.99 0.94 -1.62
C PHE A 302 8.59 1.02 -2.23
N ILE A 303 7.71 1.84 -1.66
CA ILE A 303 6.35 2.04 -2.18
C ILE A 303 6.40 2.69 -3.58
N ILE A 304 7.30 3.66 -3.79
CA ILE A 304 7.45 4.32 -5.10
C ILE A 304 8.05 3.34 -6.13
N SER A 305 9.04 2.54 -5.74
CA SER A 305 9.63 1.52 -6.62
C SER A 305 8.60 0.47 -7.07
N ASP A 306 7.57 0.21 -6.27
CA ASP A 306 6.45 -0.65 -6.68
C ASP A 306 5.34 0.13 -7.44
N GLY A 307 5.67 1.31 -8.00
CA GLY A 307 4.84 2.06 -8.95
C GLY A 307 3.81 3.02 -8.34
N VAL A 308 3.81 3.25 -7.03
CA VAL A 308 2.85 4.14 -6.39
C VAL A 308 3.31 5.59 -6.46
N VAL A 309 2.39 6.48 -6.81
CA VAL A 309 2.61 7.94 -6.77
C VAL A 309 1.72 8.60 -5.71
N PRO A 310 2.19 9.69 -5.05
CA PRO A 310 1.41 10.39 -4.05
C PRO A 310 0.07 10.89 -4.60
N SER A 311 -1.04 10.50 -3.98
CA SER A 311 -2.39 10.88 -4.39
C SER A 311 -3.30 11.22 -3.19
N ASN A 312 -4.60 11.45 -3.42
CA ASN A 312 -5.58 11.71 -2.36
C ASN A 312 -6.35 10.45 -1.94
N THR A 313 -6.07 9.31 -2.55
CA THR A 313 -6.82 8.07 -2.34
C THR A 313 -5.89 6.87 -2.24
N GLU A 314 -6.33 5.81 -1.58
CA GLU A 314 -5.72 4.47 -1.55
C GLU A 314 -4.22 4.49 -1.19
N ALA A 315 -3.41 3.63 -1.81
CA ALA A 315 -1.96 3.51 -1.55
C ALA A 315 -1.21 4.85 -1.74
N GLY A 316 -1.64 5.67 -2.72
CA GLY A 316 -1.04 6.98 -2.95
C GLY A 316 -1.31 7.98 -1.82
N TYR A 317 -2.43 7.86 -1.10
CA TYR A 317 -2.68 8.65 0.11
C TYR A 317 -1.73 8.26 1.24
N VAL A 318 -1.52 6.97 1.45
CA VAL A 318 -0.58 6.48 2.47
C VAL A 318 0.84 6.97 2.17
N LEU A 319 1.30 6.83 0.92
CA LEU A 319 2.60 7.36 0.49
C LEU A 319 2.72 8.86 0.75
N ARG A 320 1.70 9.65 0.40
CA ARG A 320 1.67 11.08 0.66
C ARG A 320 1.74 11.39 2.16
N ARG A 321 1.00 10.66 2.98
CA ARG A 321 0.97 10.81 4.43
C ARG A 321 2.35 10.60 5.04
N ILE A 322 3.04 9.50 4.73
CA ILE A 322 4.37 9.21 5.29
C ILE A 322 5.43 10.18 4.79
N LEU A 323 5.41 10.59 3.50
CA LEU A 323 6.32 11.60 2.97
C LEU A 323 6.14 12.95 3.68
N ARG A 324 4.91 13.42 3.85
CA ARG A 324 4.63 14.67 4.55
C ARG A 324 5.03 14.63 6.01
N ARG A 325 4.80 13.49 6.66
CA ARG A 325 5.24 13.28 8.04
C ARG A 325 6.77 13.31 8.14
N ALA A 326 7.49 12.65 7.24
CA ALA A 326 8.95 12.72 7.17
C ALA A 326 9.47 14.15 6.97
N ILE A 327 8.88 14.91 6.02
CA ILE A 327 9.26 16.30 5.74
C ILE A 327 9.09 17.18 6.99
N ARG A 328 7.98 17.04 7.70
CA ARG A 328 7.74 17.77 8.96
C ARG A 328 8.81 17.44 10.02
N PHE A 329 9.16 16.16 10.18
CA PHE A 329 10.15 15.75 11.18
C PHE A 329 11.58 16.09 10.75
N ILE A 330 11.89 16.17 9.45
CA ILE A 330 13.15 16.74 8.93
C ILE A 330 13.29 18.20 9.37
N ASP A 331 12.21 19.00 9.27
CA ASP A 331 12.23 20.39 9.75
C ASP A 331 12.33 20.48 11.28
N LYS A 332 11.64 19.60 12.04
CA LYS A 332 11.74 19.52 13.51
C LYS A 332 13.15 19.18 14.00
N LEU A 333 13.88 18.37 13.25
CA LEU A 333 15.28 18.02 13.50
C LEU A 333 16.26 19.13 13.05
N GLU A 334 15.76 20.20 12.44
CA GLU A 334 16.57 21.27 11.82
C GLU A 334 17.61 20.74 10.83
N LEU A 335 17.25 19.68 10.09
CA LEU A 335 18.03 19.20 8.95
C LEU A 335 17.86 20.13 7.75
N SER A 336 18.81 20.09 6.80
CA SER A 336 18.67 20.82 5.54
C SER A 336 17.44 20.30 4.76
N LYS A 337 16.87 21.15 3.91
CA LYS A 337 15.72 20.75 3.06
C LYS A 337 16.09 19.65 2.05
N GLU A 338 17.35 19.55 1.72
CA GLU A 338 17.94 18.57 0.80
C GLU A 338 18.20 17.22 1.48
N ALA A 339 18.17 17.16 2.82
CA ALA A 339 18.44 15.92 3.57
C ALA A 339 17.55 14.75 3.15
N ILE A 340 16.31 15.01 2.71
CA ILE A 340 15.40 13.98 2.22
C ILE A 340 16.01 13.22 1.04
N PHE A 341 16.73 13.87 0.14
CA PHE A 341 17.33 13.25 -1.05
C PHE A 341 18.57 12.43 -0.67
N GLU A 342 19.36 12.89 0.27
CA GLU A 342 20.53 12.15 0.75
C GLU A 342 20.09 10.88 1.53
N LEU A 343 19.05 10.99 2.37
CA LEU A 343 18.46 9.86 3.06
C LEU A 343 17.90 8.82 2.09
N MET A 344 17.20 9.25 1.03
CA MET A 344 16.73 8.38 -0.04
C MET A 344 17.89 7.61 -0.71
N LYS A 345 18.99 8.30 -1.07
CA LYS A 345 20.18 7.66 -1.67
C LYS A 345 20.80 6.62 -0.72
N ILE A 346 20.87 6.92 0.58
CA ILE A 346 21.35 5.97 1.58
C ILE A 346 20.48 4.71 1.58
N VAL A 347 19.15 4.84 1.53
CA VAL A 347 18.24 3.68 1.43
C VAL A 347 18.52 2.90 0.16
N ILE A 348 18.58 3.53 -1.00
CA ILE A 348 18.83 2.85 -2.28
C ILE A 348 20.16 2.10 -2.24
N ILE A 349 21.24 2.71 -1.76
CA ILE A 349 22.56 2.07 -1.68
C ILE A 349 22.52 0.85 -0.75
N ASN A 350 21.86 0.98 0.41
CA ASN A 350 21.82 -0.09 1.40
C ASN A 350 20.99 -1.30 0.96
N PHE A 351 19.98 -1.10 0.12
CA PHE A 351 19.04 -2.18 -0.23
C PHE A 351 19.16 -2.68 -1.67
N SER A 352 19.89 -1.98 -2.56
CA SER A 352 20.02 -2.37 -3.97
C SER A 352 20.71 -3.72 -4.21
N TYR A 353 21.43 -4.26 -3.23
CA TYR A 353 21.99 -5.62 -3.33
C TYR A 353 20.90 -6.70 -3.29
N ALA A 354 19.77 -6.45 -2.60
CA ALA A 354 18.64 -7.36 -2.50
C ALA A 354 17.51 -6.98 -3.47
N TYR A 355 17.41 -5.68 -3.78
CA TYR A 355 16.38 -5.07 -4.62
C TYR A 355 17.03 -4.18 -5.68
N PRO A 356 17.59 -4.79 -6.75
CA PRO A 356 18.35 -4.04 -7.79
C PRO A 356 17.48 -3.00 -8.51
N GLU A 357 16.15 -3.19 -8.56
CA GLU A 357 15.19 -2.23 -9.12
C GLU A 357 15.30 -0.84 -8.49
N LEU A 358 15.59 -0.73 -7.20
CA LEU A 358 15.78 0.55 -6.52
C LEU A 358 16.86 1.42 -7.19
N LYS A 359 17.92 0.78 -7.69
CA LYS A 359 19.00 1.48 -8.38
C LYS A 359 18.63 1.87 -9.81
N ILE A 360 17.84 1.02 -10.46
CA ILE A 360 17.37 1.26 -11.84
C ILE A 360 16.40 2.44 -11.84
N GLU A 361 15.52 2.52 -10.85
CA GLU A 361 14.44 3.50 -10.72
C GLU A 361 14.85 4.74 -9.90
N GLU A 362 16.09 4.86 -9.47
CA GLU A 362 16.58 5.96 -8.61
C GLU A 362 16.15 7.34 -9.08
N LYS A 363 16.17 7.60 -10.40
CA LYS A 363 15.80 8.90 -10.97
C LYS A 363 14.29 9.18 -10.82
N GLU A 364 13.47 8.17 -11.06
CA GLU A 364 12.02 8.29 -10.93
C GLU A 364 11.60 8.47 -9.47
N ILE A 365 12.18 7.67 -8.56
CA ILE A 365 11.97 7.80 -7.11
C ILE A 365 12.33 9.22 -6.65
N LEU A 366 13.49 9.73 -7.08
CA LEU A 366 13.95 11.08 -6.76
C LEU A 366 12.96 12.16 -7.24
N GLU A 367 12.47 12.04 -8.47
CA GLU A 367 11.56 13.02 -9.05
C GLU A 367 10.20 13.05 -8.33
N ILE A 368 9.66 11.89 -7.99
CA ILE A 368 8.40 11.77 -7.25
C ILE A 368 8.52 12.40 -5.86
N ILE A 369 9.58 12.06 -5.11
CA ILE A 369 9.83 12.63 -3.77
C ILE A 369 10.07 14.14 -3.87
N LYS A 370 10.83 14.61 -4.85
CA LYS A 370 11.08 16.04 -5.08
C LYS A 370 9.78 16.80 -5.31
N ASN A 371 8.94 16.30 -6.20
CA ASN A 371 7.67 16.92 -6.54
C ASN A 371 6.73 17.04 -5.33
N GLU A 372 6.63 16.00 -4.49
CA GLU A 372 5.79 16.05 -3.29
C GLU A 372 6.41 16.94 -2.19
N ASN A 373 7.74 16.91 -2.02
CA ASN A 373 8.47 17.77 -1.08
C ASN A 373 8.28 19.25 -1.42
N GLU A 374 8.49 19.66 -2.67
CA GLU A 374 8.30 21.03 -3.12
C GLU A 374 6.85 21.51 -2.92
N LYS A 375 5.87 20.69 -3.35
CA LYS A 375 4.44 21.02 -3.18
C LYS A 375 4.05 21.19 -1.72
N PHE A 376 4.48 20.28 -0.87
CA PHE A 376 4.10 20.32 0.54
C PHE A 376 4.78 21.47 1.29
N ARG A 377 6.05 21.75 1.04
CA ARG A 377 6.76 22.86 1.67
C ARG A 377 6.14 24.23 1.39
N LEU A 378 5.52 24.42 0.20
CA LEU A 378 4.78 25.66 -0.11
C LEU A 378 3.59 25.91 0.84
N THR A 379 3.01 24.85 1.38
CA THR A 379 1.82 24.93 2.24
C THR A 379 2.12 24.65 3.71
N LEU A 380 3.22 23.97 4.03
CA LEU A 380 3.57 23.53 5.39
C LEU A 380 3.68 24.70 6.36
N GLU A 381 4.48 25.73 6.05
CA GLU A 381 4.64 26.90 6.93
C GLU A 381 3.32 27.64 7.15
N LYS A 382 2.51 27.80 6.10
CA LYS A 382 1.20 28.42 6.20
C LYS A 382 0.24 27.59 7.06
N GLY A 383 0.19 26.28 6.83
CA GLY A 383 -0.66 25.37 7.58
C GLY A 383 -0.28 25.31 9.07
N LEU A 384 1.01 25.30 9.41
CA LEU A 384 1.46 25.38 10.81
C LEU A 384 1.01 26.68 11.50
N ARG A 385 1.16 27.84 10.83
CA ARG A 385 0.66 29.12 11.36
C ARG A 385 -0.86 29.14 11.54
N GLU A 386 -1.60 28.52 10.63
CA GLU A 386 -3.06 28.42 10.74
C GLU A 386 -3.48 27.45 11.86
N PHE A 387 -2.75 26.35 12.05
CA PHE A 387 -2.94 25.47 13.19
C PHE A 387 -2.77 26.23 14.53
N GLU A 388 -1.71 27.03 14.66
CA GLU A 388 -1.46 27.87 15.85
C GLU A 388 -2.58 28.89 16.10
N LYS A 389 -3.27 29.37 15.05
CA LYS A 389 -4.44 30.26 15.14
C LYS A 389 -5.73 29.52 15.50
N GLY A 390 -5.71 28.20 15.61
CA GLY A 390 -6.88 27.37 15.94
C GLY A 390 -7.77 27.06 14.74
N THR A 391 -7.24 27.11 13.51
CA THR A 391 -7.96 26.66 12.30
C THR A 391 -8.35 25.19 12.44
N ASP A 392 -9.60 24.86 12.11
CA ASP A 392 -10.12 23.51 12.27
C ASP A 392 -9.42 22.48 11.36
N ALA A 393 -9.48 21.22 11.77
CA ALA A 393 -8.76 20.13 11.13
C ALA A 393 -9.17 19.89 9.67
N PHE A 394 -10.46 20.14 9.32
CA PHE A 394 -10.94 19.96 7.95
C PHE A 394 -10.38 21.04 7.00
N ASN A 395 -10.33 22.29 7.44
CA ASN A 395 -9.71 23.35 6.67
C ASN A 395 -8.20 23.14 6.49
N LEU A 396 -7.49 22.65 7.51
CA LEU A 396 -6.08 22.27 7.40
C LEU A 396 -5.89 21.15 6.37
N PHE A 397 -6.76 20.16 6.37
CA PHE A 397 -6.75 19.07 5.40
C PHE A 397 -7.03 19.56 3.98
N GLN A 398 -8.15 20.29 3.78
CA GLN A 398 -8.62 20.66 2.46
C GLN A 398 -7.76 21.74 1.79
N THR A 399 -7.34 22.76 2.57
CA THR A 399 -6.68 23.97 2.04
C THR A 399 -5.17 23.85 2.03
N TYR A 400 -4.59 23.28 3.10
CA TYR A 400 -3.14 23.21 3.29
C TYR A 400 -2.58 21.79 3.05
N GLY A 401 -3.46 20.81 2.81
CA GLY A 401 -3.07 19.44 2.52
C GLY A 401 -2.43 18.72 3.71
N PHE A 402 -2.79 19.10 4.94
CA PHE A 402 -2.37 18.36 6.14
C PHE A 402 -3.17 17.07 6.24
N PRO A 403 -2.55 15.91 6.20
CA PRO A 403 -3.24 14.68 6.57
C PRO A 403 -3.85 14.82 7.96
N ILE A 404 -5.06 14.27 8.16
CA ILE A 404 -5.75 14.41 9.45
C ILE A 404 -4.91 13.88 10.61
N GLU A 405 -4.21 12.79 10.39
CA GLU A 405 -3.33 12.16 11.36
C GLU A 405 -2.18 13.09 11.79
N MET A 406 -1.64 13.89 10.85
CA MET A 406 -0.64 14.91 11.15
C MET A 406 -1.23 16.03 12.01
N THR A 407 -2.46 16.44 11.74
CA THR A 407 -3.17 17.44 12.56
C THR A 407 -3.42 16.92 13.97
N VAL A 408 -3.82 15.65 14.11
CA VAL A 408 -3.99 14.99 15.42
C VAL A 408 -2.65 14.89 16.17
N GLU A 409 -1.57 14.52 15.49
CA GLU A 409 -0.23 14.45 16.09
C GLU A 409 0.25 15.84 16.58
N LEU A 410 0.06 16.89 15.77
CA LEU A 410 0.35 18.27 16.16
C LEU A 410 -0.48 18.71 17.35
N ALA A 411 -1.78 18.45 17.34
CA ALA A 411 -2.68 18.79 18.43
C ALA A 411 -2.25 18.11 19.74
N LYS A 412 -1.88 16.83 19.69
CA LYS A 412 -1.36 16.08 20.84
C LYS A 412 -0.05 16.70 21.39
N GLU A 413 0.85 17.14 20.51
CA GLU A 413 2.08 17.83 20.91
C GLU A 413 1.80 19.16 21.66
N HIS A 414 0.70 19.84 21.34
CA HIS A 414 0.28 21.11 21.94
C HIS A 414 -0.77 20.94 23.05
N GLY A 415 -1.10 19.70 23.46
CA GLY A 415 -2.10 19.43 24.49
C GLY A 415 -3.55 19.74 24.07
N VAL A 416 -3.81 19.80 22.75
CA VAL A 416 -5.13 20.06 22.16
C VAL A 416 -5.75 18.74 21.66
N ILE A 417 -7.07 18.61 21.77
CA ILE A 417 -7.81 17.46 21.27
C ILE A 417 -8.52 17.85 19.96
N VAL A 418 -8.31 17.08 18.91
CA VAL A 418 -9.08 17.20 17.65
C VAL A 418 -10.37 16.41 17.77
N ASP A 419 -11.50 17.06 17.50
CA ASP A 419 -12.80 16.37 17.43
C ASP A 419 -12.92 15.64 16.08
N MET A 420 -12.67 14.33 16.11
CA MET A 420 -12.74 13.47 14.93
C MET A 420 -14.18 13.32 14.39
N ASN A 421 -15.22 13.50 15.22
CA ASN A 421 -16.61 13.41 14.74
C ASN A 421 -16.92 14.62 13.85
N VAL A 422 -16.52 15.80 14.27
CA VAL A 422 -16.67 17.04 13.46
C VAL A 422 -15.92 16.92 12.14
N PHE A 423 -14.67 16.43 12.18
CA PHE A 423 -13.88 16.21 10.96
C PHE A 423 -14.58 15.21 10.02
N ASN A 424 -15.04 14.07 10.52
CA ASN A 424 -15.68 13.02 9.73
C ASN A 424 -17.01 13.51 9.12
N GLU A 425 -17.80 14.30 9.85
CA GLU A 425 -19.01 14.91 9.30
C GLU A 425 -18.72 15.88 8.15
N GLN A 426 -17.69 16.72 8.31
CA GLN A 426 -17.26 17.66 7.26
C GLN A 426 -16.71 16.90 6.04
N MET A 427 -15.91 15.85 6.24
CA MET A 427 -15.42 14.96 5.18
C MET A 427 -16.58 14.28 4.44
N LYS A 428 -17.57 13.76 5.17
CA LYS A 428 -18.74 13.12 4.57
C LYS A 428 -19.52 14.11 3.70
N LYS A 429 -19.79 15.31 4.20
CA LYS A 429 -20.44 16.38 3.41
C LYS A 429 -19.62 16.73 2.17
N HIS A 430 -18.30 16.86 2.31
CA HIS A 430 -17.40 17.13 1.19
C HIS A 430 -17.40 16.00 0.14
N GLN A 431 -17.39 14.74 0.60
CA GLN A 431 -17.49 13.57 -0.27
C GLN A 431 -18.86 13.49 -0.96
N GLU A 432 -19.96 13.79 -0.27
CA GLU A 432 -21.31 13.85 -0.85
C GLU A 432 -21.41 14.93 -1.93
N ILE A 433 -20.87 16.13 -1.69
CA ILE A 433 -20.78 17.20 -2.69
C ILE A 433 -19.90 16.77 -3.87
N SER A 434 -18.77 16.13 -3.61
CA SER A 434 -17.88 15.60 -4.64
C SER A 434 -18.52 14.44 -5.41
N LYS A 435 -19.29 13.58 -4.74
CA LYS A 435 -20.03 12.45 -5.33
C LYS A 435 -21.22 12.93 -6.14
N ALA A 436 -22.00 13.89 -5.63
CA ALA A 436 -23.05 14.56 -6.38
C ALA A 436 -22.48 15.28 -7.62
N GLY A 437 -21.31 15.91 -7.49
CA GLY A 437 -20.55 16.46 -8.62
C GLY A 437 -20.03 15.39 -9.58
N SER A 438 -19.76 14.15 -9.11
CA SER A 438 -19.34 13.03 -9.96
C SER A 438 -20.51 12.27 -10.57
N GLU A 439 -21.65 12.17 -9.91
CA GLU A 439 -22.89 11.64 -10.48
C GLU A 439 -23.44 12.56 -11.58
N GLN A 440 -23.24 13.87 -11.46
CA GLN A 440 -23.39 14.80 -12.57
C GLN A 440 -22.35 14.57 -13.69
N LYS A 441 -21.15 14.08 -13.38
CA LYS A 441 -20.15 13.65 -14.39
C LYS A 441 -20.61 12.42 -15.19
N PHE A 442 -21.39 11.52 -14.61
CA PHE A 442 -22.01 10.39 -15.32
C PHE A 442 -23.04 10.83 -16.37
N LYS A 443 -23.61 12.02 -16.25
CA LYS A 443 -24.48 12.66 -17.27
C LYS A 443 -23.68 13.49 -18.30
N GLY A 444 -22.44 13.15 -18.57
CA GLY A 444 -21.60 13.84 -19.56
C GLY A 444 -21.02 15.18 -19.09
N GLY A 445 -20.99 15.44 -17.78
CA GLY A 445 -20.49 16.72 -17.22
C GLY A 445 -21.46 17.89 -17.34
N LEU A 446 -22.71 17.61 -17.67
CA LEU A 446 -23.78 18.59 -17.86
C LEU A 446 -24.28 19.11 -16.52
N ALA A 447 -24.26 20.43 -16.34
CA ALA A 447 -24.90 21.09 -15.20
C ALA A 447 -26.44 21.19 -15.36
N GLY A 448 -26.98 20.96 -16.57
CA GLY A 448 -28.40 20.98 -16.93
C GLY A 448 -28.65 20.23 -18.24
N THR A 449 -29.92 20.16 -18.67
CA THR A 449 -30.35 19.54 -19.92
C THR A 449 -30.86 20.60 -20.94
N GLY A 450 -30.37 21.81 -20.81
CA GLY A 450 -30.73 22.92 -21.71
C GLY A 450 -30.13 22.75 -23.12
N GLU A 451 -30.56 23.57 -24.03
CA GLU A 451 -30.13 23.56 -25.44
C GLU A 451 -28.62 23.83 -25.57
N MET A 452 -28.10 24.82 -24.84
CA MET A 452 -26.68 25.19 -24.89
C MET A 452 -25.79 24.10 -24.28
N GLU A 453 -26.20 23.50 -23.16
CA GLU A 453 -25.46 22.38 -22.55
C GLU A 453 -25.40 21.18 -23.50
N THR A 454 -26.47 20.89 -24.24
CA THR A 454 -26.49 19.81 -25.24
C THR A 454 -25.52 20.11 -26.41
N LYS A 455 -25.48 21.37 -26.87
CA LYS A 455 -24.50 21.83 -27.88
C LYS A 455 -23.08 21.67 -27.36
N TYR A 456 -22.76 22.17 -26.17
CA TYR A 456 -21.43 22.02 -25.56
C TYR A 456 -21.06 20.57 -25.33
N HIS A 457 -22.00 19.70 -24.98
CA HIS A 457 -21.75 18.27 -24.82
C HIS A 457 -21.31 17.64 -26.15
N THR A 458 -21.96 17.99 -27.24
CA THR A 458 -21.52 17.55 -28.57
C THR A 458 -20.14 18.11 -28.94
N ALA A 459 -19.87 19.37 -28.61
CA ALA A 459 -18.58 20.00 -28.86
C ALA A 459 -17.43 19.29 -28.08
N THR A 460 -17.70 18.69 -26.92
CA THR A 460 -16.65 17.91 -26.20
C THR A 460 -16.18 16.69 -26.98
N HIS A 461 -17.07 16.00 -27.69
CA HIS A 461 -16.72 14.86 -28.54
C HIS A 461 -15.88 15.28 -29.75
N LEU A 462 -16.24 16.41 -30.38
CA LEU A 462 -15.43 16.97 -31.45
C LEU A 462 -14.04 17.41 -30.97
N LEU A 463 -13.97 18.07 -29.81
CA LEU A 463 -12.72 18.50 -29.21
C LEU A 463 -11.81 17.30 -28.88
N LEU A 464 -12.34 16.24 -28.29
CA LEU A 464 -11.58 15.03 -27.99
C LEU A 464 -10.98 14.40 -29.26
N ALA A 465 -11.80 14.25 -30.29
CA ALA A 465 -11.34 13.71 -31.58
C ALA A 465 -10.30 14.61 -32.26
N ALA A 466 -10.47 15.94 -32.16
CA ALA A 466 -9.49 16.89 -32.71
C ALA A 466 -8.15 16.85 -31.96
N LEU A 467 -8.18 16.78 -30.61
CA LEU A 467 -6.97 16.64 -29.80
C LEU A 467 -6.17 15.38 -30.18
N ARG A 468 -6.84 14.24 -30.36
CA ARG A 468 -6.17 12.99 -30.81
C ARG A 468 -5.51 13.14 -32.16
N LYS A 469 -6.16 13.82 -33.10
CA LYS A 469 -5.62 14.01 -34.46
C LYS A 469 -4.45 14.99 -34.51
N VAL A 470 -4.48 16.02 -33.69
CA VAL A 470 -3.43 17.08 -33.70
C VAL A 470 -2.23 16.72 -32.84
N LEU A 471 -2.47 16.13 -31.66
CA LEU A 471 -1.40 15.82 -30.71
C LEU A 471 -0.82 14.41 -30.88
N GLY A 472 -1.61 13.50 -31.48
CA GLY A 472 -1.25 12.07 -31.53
C GLY A 472 -1.43 11.37 -30.17
N GLY A 473 -1.21 10.06 -30.15
CA GLY A 473 -1.25 9.26 -28.91
C GLY A 473 -2.65 8.94 -28.40
N GLU A 474 -2.70 8.23 -27.26
CA GLU A 474 -3.95 7.87 -26.59
C GLU A 474 -4.44 9.02 -25.68
N ILE A 475 -5.15 9.98 -26.26
CA ILE A 475 -5.77 11.04 -25.47
C ILE A 475 -7.13 10.57 -24.96
N VAL A 476 -7.31 10.65 -23.64
CA VAL A 476 -8.55 10.29 -22.96
C VAL A 476 -9.06 11.47 -22.11
N GLN A 477 -10.38 11.58 -22.03
CA GLN A 477 -11.03 12.55 -21.16
C GLN A 477 -10.80 12.18 -19.69
N LYS A 478 -10.28 13.12 -18.91
CA LYS A 478 -10.11 12.99 -17.45
C LYS A 478 -11.20 13.70 -16.65
N GLY A 479 -11.94 14.60 -17.29
CA GLY A 479 -13.07 15.31 -16.71
C GLY A 479 -13.68 16.34 -17.65
N SER A 480 -14.94 16.71 -17.38
CA SER A 480 -15.62 17.80 -18.06
C SER A 480 -16.56 18.54 -17.10
N ASN A 481 -16.86 19.80 -17.41
CA ASN A 481 -17.90 20.57 -16.75
C ASN A 481 -18.51 21.51 -17.79
N ILE A 482 -19.81 21.38 -18.01
CA ILE A 482 -20.57 22.05 -19.04
C ILE A 482 -21.66 22.89 -18.38
N THR A 483 -21.70 24.18 -18.70
CA THR A 483 -22.74 25.13 -18.31
C THR A 483 -23.32 25.79 -19.58
N ALA A 484 -24.39 26.54 -19.47
CA ALA A 484 -24.95 27.29 -20.60
C ALA A 484 -23.97 28.33 -21.19
N GLU A 485 -22.96 28.74 -20.45
CA GLU A 485 -22.02 29.80 -20.84
C GLU A 485 -20.73 29.27 -21.45
N ARG A 486 -20.26 28.07 -21.05
CA ARG A 486 -18.98 27.52 -21.44
C ARG A 486 -18.88 26.01 -21.23
N MET A 487 -17.88 25.40 -21.88
CA MET A 487 -17.39 24.09 -21.53
C MET A 487 -15.98 24.14 -20.93
N ARG A 488 -15.69 23.18 -20.04
CA ARG A 488 -14.37 22.84 -19.56
C ARG A 488 -14.11 21.38 -19.87
N PHE A 489 -12.91 21.08 -20.40
CA PHE A 489 -12.50 19.74 -20.80
C PHE A 489 -11.09 19.45 -20.28
N ASP A 490 -10.95 18.40 -19.48
CA ASP A 490 -9.69 17.95 -18.91
C ASP A 490 -9.25 16.65 -19.59
N PHE A 491 -7.99 16.56 -20.02
CA PHE A 491 -7.44 15.41 -20.75
C PHE A 491 -5.99 15.11 -20.35
N ASN A 492 -5.55 13.86 -20.55
CA ASN A 492 -4.18 13.45 -20.27
C ASN A 492 -3.23 14.01 -21.32
N TRP A 493 -2.36 14.91 -20.90
CA TRP A 493 -1.26 15.44 -21.69
C TRP A 493 -0.18 16.02 -20.78
N PRO A 494 1.11 15.64 -20.93
CA PRO A 494 2.14 16.02 -19.97
C PRO A 494 2.58 17.47 -20.08
N GLU A 495 2.56 18.06 -21.28
CA GLU A 495 3.15 19.36 -21.59
C GLU A 495 2.10 20.44 -21.87
N LYS A 496 2.51 21.71 -21.81
CA LYS A 496 1.70 22.84 -22.23
C LYS A 496 1.51 22.80 -23.75
N LEU A 497 0.27 22.97 -24.22
CA LEU A 497 0.03 23.08 -25.66
C LEU A 497 0.66 24.35 -26.25
N THR A 498 1.27 24.23 -27.42
CA THR A 498 1.75 25.38 -28.17
C THR A 498 0.57 26.18 -28.76
N ALA A 499 0.80 27.45 -29.07
CA ALA A 499 -0.22 28.28 -29.73
C ALA A 499 -0.66 27.69 -31.07
N GLU A 500 0.25 27.05 -31.80
CA GLU A 500 -0.04 26.36 -33.06
C GLU A 500 -0.91 25.13 -32.86
N GLN A 501 -0.62 24.30 -31.85
CA GLN A 501 -1.45 23.13 -31.51
C GLN A 501 -2.87 23.55 -31.11
N ILE A 502 -3.01 24.58 -30.26
CA ILE A 502 -4.32 25.13 -29.87
C ILE A 502 -5.09 25.58 -31.09
N LYS A 503 -4.46 26.33 -31.98
CA LYS A 503 -5.06 26.80 -33.23
C LYS A 503 -5.49 25.64 -34.13
N ASN A 504 -4.62 24.67 -34.35
CA ASN A 504 -4.92 23.51 -35.19
C ASN A 504 -6.11 22.69 -34.64
N VAL A 505 -6.23 22.55 -33.33
CA VAL A 505 -7.37 21.89 -32.67
C VAL A 505 -8.65 22.70 -32.90
N GLU A 506 -8.62 24.02 -32.67
CA GLU A 506 -9.75 24.92 -32.87
C GLU A 506 -10.22 24.91 -34.33
N ASP A 507 -9.28 25.06 -35.28
CA ASP A 507 -9.55 25.05 -36.72
C ASP A 507 -10.17 23.72 -37.16
N LEU A 508 -9.67 22.59 -36.65
CA LEU A 508 -10.20 21.26 -36.98
C LEU A 508 -11.62 21.04 -36.44
N VAL A 509 -11.92 21.50 -35.21
CA VAL A 509 -13.28 21.46 -34.67
C VAL A 509 -14.23 22.30 -35.55
N ASN A 510 -13.85 23.51 -35.87
CA ASN A 510 -14.67 24.39 -36.70
C ASN A 510 -14.85 23.86 -38.13
N GLN A 511 -13.83 23.24 -38.71
CA GLN A 511 -13.97 22.51 -39.97
C GLN A 511 -15.06 21.44 -39.91
N LYS A 512 -15.09 20.64 -38.83
CA LYS A 512 -16.09 19.56 -38.66
C LYS A 512 -17.51 20.12 -38.40
N ILE A 513 -17.61 21.30 -37.83
CA ILE A 513 -18.89 22.04 -37.72
C ILE A 513 -19.39 22.45 -39.12
N GLN A 514 -18.50 23.01 -39.95
CA GLN A 514 -18.83 23.46 -41.32
C GLN A 514 -19.16 22.27 -42.26
N GLU A 515 -18.59 21.08 -42.03
CA GLU A 515 -18.91 19.86 -42.78
C GLU A 515 -20.35 19.36 -42.54
N LYS A 516 -21.09 19.91 -41.55
CA LYS A 516 -22.49 19.60 -41.22
C LYS A 516 -22.70 18.09 -41.01
N LEU A 517 -21.86 17.49 -40.20
CA LEU A 517 -21.87 16.05 -39.97
C LEU A 517 -23.12 15.62 -39.19
N PRO A 518 -23.81 14.54 -39.60
CA PRO A 518 -24.92 13.98 -38.84
C PRO A 518 -24.41 13.30 -37.54
N ILE A 519 -25.20 13.41 -36.47
CA ILE A 519 -24.96 12.78 -35.18
C ILE A 519 -26.02 11.70 -34.99
N VAL A 520 -25.58 10.46 -34.93
CA VAL A 520 -26.43 9.28 -34.88
C VAL A 520 -26.21 8.53 -33.57
N LEU A 521 -27.29 8.29 -32.83
CA LEU A 521 -27.33 7.40 -31.69
C LEU A 521 -27.50 5.95 -32.18
N MET A 522 -26.63 5.07 -31.69
CA MET A 522 -26.70 3.64 -31.90
C MET A 522 -26.79 2.94 -30.54
N GLU A 523 -27.72 2.03 -30.38
CA GLU A 523 -27.80 1.11 -29.24
C GLU A 523 -27.30 -0.26 -29.66
N LEU A 524 -26.20 -0.72 -29.11
CA LEU A 524 -25.50 -1.91 -29.56
C LEU A 524 -25.12 -2.81 -28.39
N PRO A 525 -25.00 -4.13 -28.63
CA PRO A 525 -24.34 -5.02 -27.69
C PRO A 525 -22.90 -4.55 -27.40
N LYS A 526 -22.47 -4.66 -26.15
CA LYS A 526 -21.21 -4.16 -25.65
C LYS A 526 -19.99 -4.58 -26.49
N GLU A 527 -19.98 -5.85 -26.97
CA GLU A 527 -18.87 -6.38 -27.77
C GLU A 527 -18.87 -5.84 -29.23
N GLU A 528 -20.03 -5.49 -29.77
CA GLU A 528 -20.12 -4.85 -31.08
C GLU A 528 -19.72 -3.37 -31.00
N ALA A 529 -20.14 -2.70 -29.93
CA ALA A 529 -19.82 -1.30 -29.68
C ALA A 529 -18.31 -1.07 -29.52
N LYS A 530 -17.57 -1.99 -28.86
CA LYS A 530 -16.10 -1.96 -28.75
C LYS A 530 -15.37 -1.89 -30.10
N LYS A 531 -15.95 -2.45 -31.15
CA LYS A 531 -15.32 -2.48 -32.49
C LYS A 531 -15.47 -1.17 -33.26
N ILE A 532 -16.39 -0.32 -32.85
CA ILE A 532 -16.77 0.91 -33.59
C ILE A 532 -16.34 2.18 -32.86
N VAL A 533 -16.19 2.13 -31.55
CA VAL A 533 -15.78 3.32 -30.79
C VAL A 533 -14.32 3.69 -31.02
N THR A 534 -14.06 4.98 -31.05
CA THR A 534 -12.73 5.56 -31.31
C THR A 534 -11.80 5.39 -30.11
N THR A 535 -12.34 5.17 -28.91
CA THR A 535 -11.57 4.85 -27.69
C THR A 535 -12.40 4.13 -26.63
N LEU A 536 -11.70 3.35 -25.83
CA LEU A 536 -12.20 2.75 -24.58
C LEU A 536 -11.84 3.68 -23.40
N SER A 537 -12.44 4.88 -23.34
CA SER A 537 -12.13 5.87 -22.29
C SER A 537 -12.81 5.60 -20.96
N PHE A 538 -13.64 4.55 -20.85
CA PHE A 538 -14.43 4.24 -19.66
C PHE A 538 -14.34 2.77 -19.29
N ASP A 539 -14.40 2.50 -17.98
CA ASP A 539 -14.53 1.15 -17.43
C ASP A 539 -15.88 0.54 -17.84
N LEU A 540 -15.83 -0.37 -18.79
CA LEU A 540 -17.01 -1.02 -19.36
C LEU A 540 -17.70 -2.00 -18.40
N SER A 541 -17.09 -2.32 -17.25
CA SER A 541 -17.71 -3.19 -16.23
C SER A 541 -18.95 -2.55 -15.60
N LYS A 542 -19.03 -1.22 -15.67
CA LYS A 542 -20.12 -0.40 -15.09
C LYS A 542 -21.34 -0.23 -16.01
N TYR A 543 -21.30 -0.76 -17.22
CA TYR A 543 -22.38 -0.65 -18.20
C TYR A 543 -23.10 -1.99 -18.39
N GLY A 544 -24.42 -1.94 -18.64
CA GLY A 544 -25.23 -3.13 -19.00
C GLY A 544 -24.82 -3.75 -20.35
N ASP A 545 -25.50 -4.81 -20.74
CA ASP A 545 -25.19 -5.57 -21.96
C ASP A 545 -25.42 -4.77 -23.26
N ILE A 546 -26.32 -3.78 -23.23
CA ILE A 546 -26.59 -2.84 -24.32
C ILE A 546 -26.05 -1.47 -23.93
N VAL A 547 -25.27 -0.86 -24.82
CA VAL A 547 -24.63 0.45 -24.60
C VAL A 547 -25.00 1.44 -25.70
N LYS A 548 -25.02 2.74 -25.34
CA LYS A 548 -25.28 3.83 -26.26
C LYS A 548 -23.97 4.37 -26.83
N VAL A 549 -23.91 4.45 -28.17
CA VAL A 549 -22.79 5.02 -28.91
C VAL A 549 -23.30 6.18 -29.76
N TYR A 550 -22.71 7.36 -29.59
CA TYR A 550 -22.95 8.47 -30.49
C TYR A 550 -21.84 8.55 -31.54
N LYS A 551 -22.25 8.56 -32.80
CA LYS A 551 -21.37 8.66 -33.96
C LYS A 551 -21.55 10.02 -34.63
N ILE A 552 -20.45 10.75 -34.83
CA ILE A 552 -20.42 12.05 -35.53
C ILE A 552 -19.76 11.84 -36.88
N GLY A 553 -20.56 11.60 -37.90
CA GLY A 553 -20.07 11.24 -39.24
C GLY A 553 -19.07 10.08 -39.19
N SER A 554 -17.89 10.25 -39.82
CA SER A 554 -16.72 9.37 -39.71
C SER A 554 -15.63 9.91 -38.78
N PHE A 555 -15.90 11.01 -38.05
CA PHE A 555 -14.90 11.73 -37.28
C PHE A 555 -14.76 11.25 -35.84
N SER A 556 -15.86 10.92 -35.19
CA SER A 556 -15.89 10.43 -33.80
C SER A 556 -16.96 9.38 -33.59
N ALA A 557 -16.68 8.39 -32.74
CA ALA A 557 -17.66 7.44 -32.23
C ALA A 557 -17.31 7.12 -30.77
N GLU A 558 -18.19 7.49 -29.83
CA GLU A 558 -17.88 7.43 -28.40
C GLU A 558 -19.04 6.84 -27.61
N PHE A 559 -18.72 6.11 -26.51
CA PHE A 559 -19.74 5.73 -25.53
C PHE A 559 -20.26 6.98 -24.82
N CYS A 560 -21.56 7.24 -24.90
CA CYS A 560 -22.14 8.38 -24.21
C CYS A 560 -23.61 8.15 -23.87
N GLY A 561 -24.00 8.53 -22.64
CA GLY A 561 -25.40 8.48 -22.15
C GLY A 561 -26.12 9.81 -22.10
N GLY A 562 -25.45 10.93 -22.44
CA GLY A 562 -26.03 12.26 -22.41
C GLY A 562 -26.72 12.66 -23.73
N PRO A 563 -27.48 13.76 -23.72
CA PRO A 563 -28.15 14.25 -24.93
C PRO A 563 -27.15 14.92 -25.88
N HIS A 564 -27.43 14.79 -27.19
CA HIS A 564 -26.68 15.42 -28.28
C HIS A 564 -27.60 16.10 -29.27
N ILE A 565 -27.08 17.09 -29.98
CA ILE A 565 -27.75 17.70 -31.13
C ILE A 565 -27.78 16.74 -32.32
N SER A 566 -28.55 17.05 -33.36
CA SER A 566 -28.72 16.16 -34.52
C SER A 566 -27.63 16.35 -35.59
N ASN A 567 -27.08 17.56 -35.68
CA ASN A 567 -26.08 17.90 -36.70
C ASN A 567 -25.04 18.89 -36.16
N THR A 568 -23.78 18.74 -36.56
CA THR A 568 -22.70 19.62 -36.07
C THR A 568 -22.90 21.11 -36.46
N SER A 569 -23.65 21.42 -37.51
CA SER A 569 -23.97 22.80 -37.90
C SER A 569 -24.74 23.61 -36.85
N GLU A 570 -25.39 22.92 -35.89
CA GLU A 570 -26.12 23.58 -34.80
C GLU A 570 -25.21 24.19 -33.73
N LEU A 571 -23.88 23.87 -33.75
CA LEU A 571 -22.91 24.35 -32.79
C LEU A 571 -22.51 25.83 -32.97
N GLY A 572 -22.66 26.37 -34.17
CA GLY A 572 -22.17 27.72 -34.49
C GLY A 572 -20.65 27.73 -34.65
N HIS A 573 -19.96 28.60 -33.94
CA HIS A 573 -18.49 28.71 -33.98
C HIS A 573 -17.86 28.33 -32.63
N PHE A 574 -16.87 27.42 -32.66
CA PHE A 574 -16.16 26.96 -31.48
C PHE A 574 -14.89 27.77 -31.26
N LYS A 575 -14.66 28.25 -30.01
CA LYS A 575 -13.44 28.99 -29.66
C LYS A 575 -12.83 28.55 -28.35
N ILE A 576 -11.55 28.25 -28.35
CA ILE A 576 -10.76 27.95 -27.15
C ILE A 576 -10.36 29.28 -26.49
N ILE A 577 -10.83 29.52 -25.27
CA ILE A 577 -10.56 30.77 -24.54
C ILE A 577 -9.38 30.64 -23.58
N LYS A 578 -9.04 29.40 -23.13
CA LYS A 578 -7.92 29.16 -22.21
C LYS A 578 -7.44 27.72 -22.26
N GLU A 579 -6.12 27.55 -22.14
CA GLU A 579 -5.46 26.27 -21.90
C GLU A 579 -4.59 26.41 -20.66
N GLU A 580 -4.70 25.49 -19.70
CA GLU A 580 -3.97 25.52 -18.42
C GLU A 580 -3.69 24.13 -17.87
N ALA A 581 -2.72 23.97 -16.95
CA ALA A 581 -2.53 22.74 -16.20
C ALA A 581 -3.68 22.55 -15.20
N SER A 582 -4.22 21.33 -15.09
CA SER A 582 -5.23 20.97 -14.09
C SER A 582 -4.62 20.16 -12.94
N SER A 583 -3.75 19.22 -13.27
CA SER A 583 -2.94 18.42 -12.33
C SER A 583 -1.73 17.85 -13.08
N ALA A 584 -0.87 17.08 -12.41
CA ALA A 584 0.25 16.42 -13.07
C ALA A 584 -0.25 15.51 -14.21
N GLY A 585 0.31 15.68 -15.42
CA GLY A 585 -0.09 14.93 -16.61
C GLY A 585 -1.50 15.21 -17.14
N VAL A 586 -2.22 16.25 -16.64
CA VAL A 586 -3.57 16.61 -17.08
C VAL A 586 -3.65 18.08 -17.47
N ARG A 587 -4.06 18.31 -18.72
CA ARG A 587 -4.30 19.66 -19.26
C ARG A 587 -5.79 19.95 -19.28
N ARG A 588 -6.12 21.23 -19.22
CA ARG A 588 -7.49 21.77 -19.19
C ARG A 588 -7.70 22.77 -20.30
N ILE A 589 -8.72 22.55 -21.12
CA ILE A 589 -9.22 23.53 -22.10
C ILE A 589 -10.56 24.09 -21.61
N LYS A 590 -10.71 25.41 -21.71
CA LYS A 590 -11.99 26.11 -21.60
C LYS A 590 -12.36 26.64 -22.97
N ALA A 591 -13.58 26.40 -23.42
CA ALA A 591 -14.06 26.84 -24.72
C ALA A 591 -15.49 27.34 -24.66
N ILE A 592 -15.87 28.13 -25.66
CA ILE A 592 -17.21 28.72 -25.86
C ILE A 592 -17.72 28.43 -27.28
N LEU A 593 -19.02 28.47 -27.44
CA LEU A 593 -19.73 28.46 -28.72
C LEU A 593 -20.33 29.84 -28.96
N SER A 594 -20.29 30.35 -30.21
CA SER A 594 -20.86 31.63 -30.61
C SER A 594 -21.58 31.54 -31.96
#